data_3a200383883553bc9813accde05f3774
#
_entry.id   3a200383883553bc9813accde05f3774
#
_cell.length_a   1.000
_cell.length_b   1.000
_cell.length_c   1.000
_cell.angle_alpha   90.00
_cell.angle_beta   90.00
_cell.angle_gamma   90.00
#
_symmetry.space_group_name_H-M   'P 1'
#
loop_
_entity.id
_entity.type
_entity.pdbx_description
1 polymer ?
#
loop_
_entity_poly.entity_id
_entity_poly.type
_entity_poly.pdbx_seq_one_letter_code
_entity_poly.pdbx_strand_id
1 'polypeptide(L)'
;MKTINLLSLTLSVLLLSCNHPKQEEAKEFVRVENGNFMIGDSVYRFIGTNFWYGAILGSEGRGGNRERLHQELDLLQQYGIDNLRILVGGDGEENIPSHIMPVLQTSPGVYNDTILDGLDYLMAELERRNMKAVLYLNNAWEWSGGYGTYLDWSGNGVTPNPANDGYPAYMNHVAQFVLNDSAKVLAANHIRNIVGRTNRYTNQPYSESPAIMSWQIANEPRAFASDSITKNAFADWISSQTALIKSLDGNHLVSTGSEGKHGCEGDFELWERIHKDSNVDYGILHLWPYNWSWINENNLVDNVDSAKVKAKEYILPHYYSMRKVGKPLVMEEFGYPRDGFVFTPGSSTVGRDLFYQYVFSLINKEKILQGCNFWGWGGLAKPAHENWEPWDDYTGDPAQEQQGLNSVFADDTSTLNVILEATKEIKKI
;
A
#
# COMPACT_ATOMS: atom_id res chain seq x y z
N MET A 1 -63.93 -70.12 -18.69
CA MET A 1 -62.52 -69.63 -18.52
C MET A 1 -62.48 -68.22 -18.90
N LYS A 2 -62.35 -67.28 -17.91
CA LYS A 2 -62.27 -65.80 -18.14
C LYS A 2 -60.81 -65.39 -17.92
N THR A 3 -60.20 -64.91 -18.97
CA THR A 3 -58.85 -64.33 -18.97
C THR A 3 -58.90 -62.95 -18.44
N ILE A 4 -58.14 -62.67 -17.38
CA ILE A 4 -57.99 -61.35 -16.80
C ILE A 4 -56.70 -60.69 -17.40
N ASN A 5 -56.86 -59.59 -18.12
CA ASN A 5 -55.79 -58.80 -18.61
C ASN A 5 -55.32 -57.84 -17.48
N LEU A 6 -54.05 -57.95 -17.08
CA LEU A 6 -53.41 -57.05 -16.14
C LEU A 6 -52.81 -55.91 -16.93
N LEU A 7 -53.33 -54.65 -16.73
CA LEU A 7 -52.79 -53.44 -17.29
C LEU A 7 -51.70 -52.92 -16.34
N SER A 8 -50.46 -52.90 -16.78
CA SER A 8 -49.33 -52.37 -16.03
C SER A 8 -49.22 -50.86 -16.28
N LEU A 9 -49.47 -50.05 -15.25
CA LEU A 9 -49.35 -48.58 -15.30
C LEU A 9 -47.94 -48.19 -14.87
N THR A 10 -47.09 -47.82 -15.82
CA THR A 10 -45.75 -47.27 -15.55
C THR A 10 -45.87 -45.77 -15.21
N LEU A 11 -45.61 -45.44 -13.95
CA LEU A 11 -45.58 -44.05 -13.46
C LEU A 11 -44.20 -43.49 -13.74
N SER A 12 -44.06 -42.63 -14.76
CA SER A 12 -42.83 -41.89 -15.05
C SER A 12 -42.75 -40.68 -14.11
N VAL A 13 -41.85 -40.76 -13.13
CA VAL A 13 -41.50 -39.61 -12.25
C VAL A 13 -40.54 -38.71 -13.02
N LEU A 14 -41.05 -37.57 -13.51
CA LEU A 14 -40.23 -36.48 -14.02
C LEU A 14 -39.57 -35.78 -12.84
N LEU A 15 -38.28 -36.03 -12.61
CA LEU A 15 -37.44 -35.25 -11.73
C LEU A 15 -37.16 -33.89 -12.40
N LEU A 16 -37.96 -32.88 -12.07
CA LEU A 16 -37.65 -31.49 -12.35
C LEU A 16 -36.44 -31.08 -11.48
N SER A 17 -35.24 -31.11 -12.06
CA SER A 17 -34.04 -30.49 -11.49
C SER A 17 -34.26 -29.00 -11.48
N CYS A 18 -34.66 -28.43 -10.36
CA CYS A 18 -34.61 -26.97 -10.14
C CYS A 18 -33.14 -26.57 -10.05
N ASN A 19 -32.57 -26.17 -11.18
CA ASN A 19 -31.36 -25.32 -11.15
C ASN A 19 -31.76 -23.99 -10.51
N HIS A 20 -31.55 -23.86 -9.21
CA HIS A 20 -31.53 -22.55 -8.59
C HIS A 20 -30.28 -21.84 -9.17
N PRO A 21 -30.42 -20.66 -9.80
CA PRO A 21 -29.25 -19.87 -10.10
C PRO A 21 -28.51 -19.67 -8.76
N LYS A 22 -27.20 -19.97 -8.72
CA LYS A 22 -26.38 -19.56 -7.60
C LYS A 22 -26.60 -18.06 -7.46
N GLN A 23 -27.19 -17.63 -6.34
CA GLN A 23 -27.28 -16.24 -5.99
C GLN A 23 -25.81 -15.79 -5.89
N GLU A 24 -25.37 -14.92 -6.80
CA GLU A 24 -24.06 -14.28 -6.67
C GLU A 24 -24.09 -13.57 -5.32
N GLU A 25 -23.19 -13.97 -4.42
CA GLU A 25 -23.02 -13.28 -3.16
C GLU A 25 -22.66 -11.83 -3.49
N ALA A 26 -23.41 -10.91 -2.91
CA ALA A 26 -23.18 -9.47 -3.13
C ALA A 26 -21.73 -9.16 -2.71
N LYS A 27 -20.99 -8.51 -3.61
CA LYS A 27 -19.62 -8.11 -3.33
C LYS A 27 -19.59 -7.13 -2.17
N GLU A 28 -18.80 -7.44 -1.16
CA GLU A 28 -18.65 -6.58 0.02
C GLU A 28 -17.38 -5.73 -0.09
N PHE A 29 -17.55 -4.43 -0.26
CA PHE A 29 -16.47 -3.46 -0.26
C PHE A 29 -16.18 -2.97 1.17
N VAL A 30 -14.95 -2.56 1.41
CA VAL A 30 -14.59 -1.88 2.64
C VAL A 30 -15.23 -0.50 2.63
N ARG A 31 -15.98 -0.15 3.67
CA ARG A 31 -16.60 1.17 3.85
C ARG A 31 -16.21 1.79 5.18
N VAL A 32 -16.36 3.09 5.30
CA VAL A 32 -16.17 3.82 6.57
C VAL A 32 -17.52 4.07 7.22
N GLU A 33 -17.64 3.70 8.47
CA GLU A 33 -18.83 3.96 9.27
C GLU A 33 -18.44 4.27 10.72
N ASN A 34 -18.84 5.42 11.23
CA ASN A 34 -18.58 5.86 12.61
C ASN A 34 -17.10 5.75 13.04
N GLY A 35 -16.18 6.09 12.14
CA GLY A 35 -14.73 6.05 12.40
C GLY A 35 -14.12 4.65 12.38
N ASN A 36 -14.82 3.65 11.88
CA ASN A 36 -14.32 2.29 11.66
C ASN A 36 -14.36 1.92 10.19
N PHE A 37 -13.50 1.01 9.78
CA PHE A 37 -13.69 0.27 8.54
C PHE A 37 -14.68 -0.87 8.77
N MET A 38 -15.55 -1.11 7.81
CA MET A 38 -16.55 -2.17 7.83
C MET A 38 -16.48 -3.00 6.56
N ILE A 39 -16.69 -4.32 6.69
CA ILE A 39 -16.98 -5.25 5.58
C ILE A 39 -18.27 -5.97 5.98
N GLY A 40 -19.32 -5.85 5.16
CA GLY A 40 -20.64 -6.26 5.62
C GLY A 40 -21.01 -5.58 6.94
N ASP A 41 -21.45 -6.33 7.92
CA ASP A 41 -21.80 -5.81 9.25
C ASP A 41 -20.65 -5.91 10.26
N SER A 42 -19.45 -6.33 9.82
CA SER A 42 -18.32 -6.56 10.69
C SER A 42 -17.30 -5.43 10.63
N VAL A 43 -16.73 -5.07 11.79
CA VAL A 43 -15.61 -4.13 11.85
C VAL A 43 -14.38 -4.81 11.27
N TYR A 44 -13.74 -4.15 10.30
CA TYR A 44 -12.49 -4.57 9.71
C TYR A 44 -11.32 -3.81 10.34
N ARG A 45 -10.39 -4.52 10.94
CA ARG A 45 -9.09 -4.02 11.41
C ARG A 45 -8.01 -4.93 10.88
N PHE A 46 -6.85 -4.36 10.58
CA PHE A 46 -5.79 -5.14 9.95
C PHE A 46 -4.39 -4.79 10.47
N ILE A 47 -3.52 -5.78 10.40
CA ILE A 47 -2.08 -5.64 10.32
C ILE A 47 -1.69 -6.10 8.93
N GLY A 48 -1.22 -5.18 8.12
CA GLY A 48 -0.79 -5.40 6.76
C GLY A 48 0.68 -5.10 6.59
N THR A 49 1.12 -5.15 5.34
CA THR A 49 2.50 -4.84 4.97
C THR A 49 2.58 -4.07 3.67
N ASN A 50 3.67 -3.32 3.49
CA ASN A 50 4.06 -2.80 2.20
C ASN A 50 4.65 -3.92 1.35
N PHE A 51 4.07 -4.13 0.17
CA PHE A 51 4.44 -5.12 -0.83
C PHE A 51 4.57 -4.43 -2.19
N TRP A 52 5.39 -3.36 -2.22
CA TRP A 52 5.49 -2.43 -3.33
C TRP A 52 5.79 -3.12 -4.66
N TYR A 53 6.60 -4.16 -4.66
CA TYR A 53 7.03 -4.90 -5.84
C TYR A 53 6.04 -5.97 -6.35
N GLY A 54 4.86 -6.06 -5.75
CA GLY A 54 3.91 -7.15 -6.01
C GLY A 54 3.47 -7.27 -7.47
N ALA A 55 3.28 -6.15 -8.18
CA ALA A 55 2.95 -6.16 -9.60
C ALA A 55 4.10 -6.70 -10.47
N ILE A 56 5.35 -6.36 -10.12
CA ILE A 56 6.54 -6.86 -10.81
C ILE A 56 6.66 -8.37 -10.58
N LEU A 57 6.56 -8.81 -9.33
CA LEU A 57 6.66 -10.23 -8.96
C LEU A 57 5.56 -11.08 -9.63
N GLY A 58 4.34 -10.52 -9.78
CA GLY A 58 3.21 -11.16 -10.47
C GLY A 58 3.35 -11.25 -11.99
N SER A 59 4.33 -10.58 -12.59
CA SER A 59 4.53 -10.56 -14.04
C SER A 59 5.20 -11.84 -14.56
N GLU A 60 5.09 -12.07 -15.86
CA GLU A 60 5.87 -13.11 -16.58
C GLU A 60 7.17 -12.53 -17.19
N GLY A 61 7.43 -11.25 -16.95
CA GLY A 61 8.61 -10.55 -17.43
C GLY A 61 9.82 -10.74 -16.53
N ARG A 62 10.87 -10.02 -16.88
CA ARG A 62 12.10 -9.98 -16.10
C ARG A 62 11.81 -9.40 -14.70
N GLY A 63 12.27 -10.07 -13.66
CA GLY A 63 11.97 -9.76 -12.25
C GLY A 63 10.67 -10.40 -11.76
N GLY A 64 9.83 -10.96 -12.62
CA GLY A 64 8.63 -11.68 -12.25
C GLY A 64 8.90 -13.12 -11.79
N ASN A 65 8.10 -13.57 -10.82
CA ASN A 65 8.14 -14.95 -10.32
C ASN A 65 6.81 -15.29 -9.63
N ARG A 66 5.86 -15.80 -10.41
CA ARG A 66 4.52 -16.16 -9.92
C ARG A 66 4.54 -17.28 -8.89
N GLU A 67 5.50 -18.21 -8.97
CA GLU A 67 5.65 -19.26 -7.96
C GLU A 67 6.02 -18.65 -6.60
N ARG A 68 7.02 -17.76 -6.57
CA ARG A 68 7.37 -17.00 -5.38
C ARG A 68 6.17 -16.16 -4.90
N LEU A 69 5.46 -15.48 -5.79
CA LEU A 69 4.27 -14.70 -5.41
C LEU A 69 3.26 -15.55 -4.65
N HIS A 70 2.94 -16.75 -5.13
CA HIS A 70 2.01 -17.66 -4.43
C HIS A 70 2.52 -18.02 -3.04
N GLN A 71 3.80 -18.39 -2.92
CA GLN A 71 4.43 -18.73 -1.64
C GLN A 71 4.43 -17.54 -0.67
N GLU A 72 4.69 -16.31 -1.16
CA GLU A 72 4.62 -15.09 -0.35
C GLU A 72 3.20 -14.83 0.16
N LEU A 73 2.19 -14.93 -0.71
CA LEU A 73 0.80 -14.71 -0.32
C LEU A 73 0.31 -15.77 0.67
N ASP A 74 0.70 -17.04 0.49
CA ASP A 74 0.36 -18.13 1.41
C ASP A 74 1.04 -17.91 2.78
N LEU A 75 2.29 -17.46 2.79
CA LEU A 75 3.02 -17.13 4.01
C LEU A 75 2.38 -15.94 4.74
N LEU A 76 2.01 -14.88 4.02
CA LEU A 76 1.30 -13.72 4.59
C LEU A 76 -0.01 -14.16 5.26
N GLN A 77 -0.81 -15.00 4.60
CA GLN A 77 -2.05 -15.55 5.19
C GLN A 77 -1.79 -16.39 6.44
N GLN A 78 -0.70 -17.17 6.46
CA GLN A 78 -0.31 -17.97 7.62
C GLN A 78 -0.07 -17.08 8.85
N TYR A 79 0.47 -15.90 8.66
CA TYR A 79 0.68 -14.92 9.74
C TYR A 79 -0.52 -13.99 9.96
N GLY A 80 -1.62 -14.21 9.25
CA GLY A 80 -2.86 -13.43 9.39
C GLY A 80 -2.81 -12.04 8.77
N ILE A 81 -1.81 -11.78 7.93
CA ILE A 81 -1.66 -10.54 7.15
C ILE A 81 -2.57 -10.64 5.94
N ASP A 82 -3.56 -9.75 5.85
CA ASP A 82 -4.58 -9.77 4.79
C ASP A 82 -4.73 -8.42 4.06
N ASN A 83 -3.85 -7.46 4.35
CA ASN A 83 -3.85 -6.14 3.72
C ASN A 83 -2.46 -5.81 3.17
N LEU A 84 -2.39 -5.52 1.89
CA LEU A 84 -1.13 -5.21 1.20
C LEU A 84 -1.18 -3.81 0.60
N ARG A 85 -0.17 -2.99 0.89
CA ARG A 85 0.02 -1.70 0.24
C ARG A 85 0.98 -1.87 -0.94
N ILE A 86 0.52 -1.55 -2.16
CA ILE A 86 1.14 -1.95 -3.41
C ILE A 86 1.35 -0.72 -4.29
N LEU A 87 2.56 -0.60 -4.87
CA LEU A 87 2.85 0.44 -5.86
C LEU A 87 2.23 0.09 -7.21
N VAL A 88 1.46 1.01 -7.75
CA VAL A 88 0.99 1.01 -9.14
C VAL A 88 1.58 2.22 -9.86
N GLY A 89 2.88 2.28 -9.85
CA GLY A 89 3.73 3.32 -10.40
C GLY A 89 5.07 2.70 -10.85
N GLY A 90 6.01 3.55 -11.10
CA GLY A 90 7.31 3.20 -11.68
C GLY A 90 7.42 3.85 -13.04
N ASP A 91 7.91 5.10 -13.05
CA ASP A 91 7.83 5.97 -14.21
C ASP A 91 9.24 6.36 -14.67
N GLY A 92 9.43 6.51 -15.98
CA GLY A 92 10.64 7.03 -16.55
C GLY A 92 11.50 5.99 -17.28
N GLU A 93 12.80 6.24 -17.32
CA GLU A 93 13.78 5.38 -17.97
C GLU A 93 14.27 4.28 -17.02
N GLU A 94 14.63 3.13 -17.56
CA GLU A 94 15.32 2.07 -16.82
C GLU A 94 16.81 2.40 -16.61
N ASN A 95 17.44 1.72 -15.67
CA ASN A 95 18.86 1.84 -15.33
C ASN A 95 19.28 3.19 -14.73
N ILE A 96 18.34 3.94 -14.15
CA ILE A 96 18.68 5.09 -13.32
C ILE A 96 19.12 4.57 -11.94
N PRO A 97 20.27 4.99 -11.41
CA PRO A 97 20.72 4.57 -10.09
C PRO A 97 19.65 4.80 -9.01
N SER A 98 19.49 3.87 -8.11
CA SER A 98 18.52 3.90 -7.00
C SER A 98 17.04 3.88 -7.41
N HIS A 99 16.72 3.70 -8.69
CA HIS A 99 15.36 3.52 -9.17
C HIS A 99 15.00 2.04 -9.31
N ILE A 100 13.72 1.75 -9.10
CA ILE A 100 13.19 0.40 -9.33
C ILE A 100 13.14 0.05 -10.81
N MET A 101 13.30 -1.21 -11.12
CA MET A 101 13.16 -1.79 -12.46
C MET A 101 12.42 -3.11 -12.38
N PRO A 102 11.67 -3.51 -13.43
CA PRO A 102 11.32 -2.73 -14.60
C PRO A 102 10.31 -1.62 -14.28
N VAL A 103 10.28 -0.58 -15.10
CA VAL A 103 9.32 0.53 -14.94
C VAL A 103 7.96 0.17 -15.52
N LEU A 104 6.90 0.73 -14.93
CA LEU A 104 5.53 0.56 -15.38
C LEU A 104 5.21 1.45 -16.57
N GLN A 105 5.67 2.70 -16.57
CA GLN A 105 5.38 3.68 -17.61
C GLN A 105 6.69 4.28 -18.14
N THR A 106 7.03 3.98 -19.41
CA THR A 106 8.30 4.39 -20.03
C THR A 106 8.25 5.79 -20.65
N SER A 107 7.07 6.27 -20.96
CA SER A 107 6.76 7.64 -21.39
C SER A 107 5.29 7.93 -21.16
N PRO A 108 4.83 9.19 -21.25
CA PRO A 108 3.45 9.54 -20.92
C PRO A 108 2.42 8.67 -21.64
N GLY A 109 1.67 7.86 -20.87
CA GLY A 109 0.62 6.98 -21.39
C GLY A 109 1.12 5.70 -22.09
N VAL A 110 2.44 5.45 -22.14
CA VAL A 110 3.02 4.22 -22.70
C VAL A 110 3.40 3.27 -21.57
N TYR A 111 2.59 2.25 -21.39
CA TYR A 111 2.72 1.29 -20.29
C TYR A 111 3.45 0.02 -20.71
N ASN A 112 4.15 -0.55 -19.75
CA ASN A 112 4.69 -1.89 -19.82
C ASN A 112 3.58 -2.91 -19.58
N ASP A 113 3.07 -3.50 -20.66
CA ASP A 113 1.98 -4.46 -20.62
C ASP A 113 2.29 -5.68 -19.73
N THR A 114 3.56 -6.06 -19.61
CA THR A 114 3.98 -7.19 -18.78
C THR A 114 3.76 -6.89 -17.29
N ILE A 115 4.06 -5.67 -16.85
CA ILE A 115 3.83 -5.25 -15.47
C ILE A 115 2.34 -5.05 -15.20
N LEU A 116 1.58 -4.50 -16.16
CA LEU A 116 0.12 -4.42 -16.05
C LEU A 116 -0.53 -5.80 -15.97
N ASP A 117 -0.03 -6.78 -16.72
CA ASP A 117 -0.47 -8.17 -16.61
C ASP A 117 -0.14 -8.75 -15.23
N GLY A 118 1.05 -8.47 -14.70
CA GLY A 118 1.45 -8.86 -13.34
C GLY A 118 0.57 -8.23 -12.26
N LEU A 119 0.17 -6.98 -12.41
CA LEU A 119 -0.79 -6.31 -11.53
C LEU A 119 -2.15 -7.00 -11.58
N ASP A 120 -2.68 -7.28 -12.77
CA ASP A 120 -3.95 -7.99 -12.94
C ASP A 120 -3.90 -9.38 -12.30
N TYR A 121 -2.78 -10.10 -12.48
CA TYR A 121 -2.59 -11.42 -11.88
C TYR A 121 -2.55 -11.33 -10.35
N LEU A 122 -1.77 -10.41 -9.79
CA LEU A 122 -1.73 -10.18 -8.35
C LEU A 122 -3.12 -9.88 -7.78
N MET A 123 -3.88 -8.97 -8.42
CA MET A 123 -5.21 -8.60 -7.94
C MET A 123 -6.19 -9.79 -7.97
N ALA A 124 -6.12 -10.63 -9.00
CA ALA A 124 -6.92 -11.87 -9.05
C ALA A 124 -6.52 -12.87 -7.95
N GLU A 125 -5.23 -12.97 -7.63
CA GLU A 125 -4.74 -13.81 -6.53
C GLU A 125 -5.18 -13.31 -5.15
N LEU A 126 -5.19 -11.98 -4.93
CA LEU A 126 -5.69 -11.38 -3.70
C LEU A 126 -7.21 -11.62 -3.55
N GLU A 127 -7.96 -11.46 -4.63
CA GLU A 127 -9.41 -11.71 -4.62
C GLU A 127 -9.72 -13.17 -4.25
N ARG A 128 -9.02 -14.14 -4.85
CA ARG A 128 -9.16 -15.57 -4.51
C ARG A 128 -8.85 -15.89 -3.05
N ARG A 129 -7.94 -15.12 -2.43
CA ARG A 129 -7.52 -15.29 -1.04
C ARG A 129 -8.30 -14.43 -0.06
N ASN A 130 -9.28 -13.64 -0.54
CA ASN A 130 -9.99 -12.65 0.25
C ASN A 130 -9.05 -11.67 0.98
N MET A 131 -7.93 -11.33 0.35
CA MET A 131 -6.99 -10.31 0.82
C MET A 131 -7.36 -8.94 0.25
N LYS A 132 -6.91 -7.89 0.89
CA LYS A 132 -7.18 -6.50 0.51
C LYS A 132 -5.91 -5.80 0.03
N ALA A 133 -6.07 -4.91 -0.93
CA ALA A 133 -5.01 -4.07 -1.47
C ALA A 133 -5.30 -2.59 -1.24
N VAL A 134 -4.28 -1.86 -0.84
CA VAL A 134 -4.21 -0.40 -0.92
C VAL A 134 -3.27 -0.07 -2.07
N LEU A 135 -3.79 0.55 -3.12
CA LEU A 135 -3.06 0.80 -4.36
C LEU A 135 -2.66 2.27 -4.43
N TYR A 136 -1.35 2.56 -4.36
CA TYR A 136 -0.86 3.92 -4.53
C TYR A 136 -0.30 4.15 -5.94
N LEU A 137 -0.71 5.26 -6.55
CA LEU A 137 -0.67 5.47 -8.00
C LEU A 137 0.54 6.29 -8.46
N ASN A 138 1.29 6.87 -7.54
CA ASN A 138 2.45 7.72 -7.82
C ASN A 138 3.40 7.72 -6.62
N ASN A 139 4.49 8.47 -6.72
CA ASN A 139 5.45 8.65 -5.64
C ASN A 139 5.95 10.11 -5.61
N ALA A 140 6.10 10.68 -4.42
CA ALA A 140 6.77 11.96 -4.30
C ALA A 140 8.30 11.83 -4.37
N TRP A 141 8.82 10.63 -4.10
CA TRP A 141 10.24 10.31 -4.09
C TRP A 141 10.72 9.68 -5.40
N GLU A 142 12.02 9.80 -5.65
CA GLU A 142 12.65 9.43 -6.91
C GLU A 142 12.69 7.93 -7.21
N TRP A 143 12.72 7.08 -6.19
CA TRP A 143 13.02 5.66 -6.34
C TRP A 143 12.05 4.89 -7.27
N SER A 144 10.92 5.48 -7.59
CA SER A 144 10.01 4.97 -8.64
C SER A 144 9.71 6.02 -9.72
N GLY A 145 10.57 7.01 -9.89
CA GLY A 145 10.43 8.10 -10.86
C GLY A 145 9.55 9.25 -10.35
N GLY A 146 8.28 8.98 -10.14
CA GLY A 146 7.34 9.87 -9.45
C GLY A 146 7.29 11.31 -9.95
N TYR A 147 7.19 12.27 -9.03
CA TYR A 147 7.06 13.70 -9.34
C TYR A 147 8.14 14.20 -10.29
N GLY A 148 9.39 13.74 -10.12
CA GLY A 148 10.50 14.12 -10.95
C GLY A 148 10.28 13.76 -12.40
N THR A 149 9.91 12.52 -12.67
CA THR A 149 9.66 12.04 -14.04
C THR A 149 8.52 12.81 -14.72
N TYR A 150 7.44 13.13 -14.01
CA TYR A 150 6.35 13.92 -14.59
C TYR A 150 6.78 15.35 -14.92
N LEU A 151 7.69 15.94 -14.14
CA LEU A 151 8.31 17.23 -14.46
C LEU A 151 9.19 17.14 -15.71
N ASP A 152 10.03 16.10 -15.83
CA ASP A 152 10.87 15.87 -16.99
C ASP A 152 10.02 15.72 -18.27
N TRP A 153 8.98 14.91 -18.22
CA TRP A 153 8.03 14.74 -19.32
C TRP A 153 7.24 15.99 -19.67
N SER A 154 7.07 16.90 -18.74
CA SER A 154 6.42 18.20 -18.98
C SER A 154 7.39 19.28 -19.51
N GLY A 155 8.65 18.93 -19.72
CA GLY A 155 9.69 19.84 -20.22
C GLY A 155 10.27 20.79 -19.16
N ASN A 156 10.17 20.43 -17.88
CA ASN A 156 10.63 21.24 -16.75
C ASN A 156 12.10 20.94 -16.34
N GLY A 157 12.90 20.45 -17.27
CA GLY A 157 14.32 20.14 -17.06
C GLY A 157 14.57 18.66 -16.77
N VAL A 158 15.74 18.37 -16.20
CA VAL A 158 16.15 17.04 -15.76
C VAL A 158 16.13 16.99 -14.25
N THR A 159 15.43 16.04 -13.68
CA THR A 159 15.32 15.86 -12.25
C THR A 159 16.66 15.45 -11.63
N PRO A 160 17.15 16.18 -10.60
CA PRO A 160 18.35 15.75 -9.88
C PRO A 160 18.16 14.36 -9.25
N ASN A 161 19.16 13.49 -9.37
CA ASN A 161 19.15 12.18 -8.72
C ASN A 161 19.79 12.29 -7.32
N PRO A 162 19.09 11.97 -6.22
CA PRO A 162 19.65 12.08 -4.87
C PRO A 162 20.94 11.30 -4.64
N ALA A 163 21.13 10.18 -5.34
CA ALA A 163 22.38 9.39 -5.24
C ALA A 163 23.63 10.17 -5.73
N ASN A 164 23.43 11.13 -6.63
CA ASN A 164 24.51 11.96 -7.20
C ASN A 164 24.48 13.40 -6.67
N ASP A 165 23.28 13.97 -6.57
CA ASP A 165 23.07 15.41 -6.36
C ASP A 165 22.59 15.72 -4.93
N GLY A 166 22.18 14.71 -4.18
CA GLY A 166 21.63 14.81 -2.83
C GLY A 166 20.15 15.20 -2.79
N TYR A 167 19.47 14.81 -1.71
CA TYR A 167 18.04 15.08 -1.50
C TYR A 167 17.66 16.57 -1.55
N PRO A 168 18.46 17.53 -1.03
CA PRO A 168 18.07 18.95 -1.14
C PRO A 168 17.91 19.44 -2.58
N ALA A 169 18.74 18.97 -3.52
CA ALA A 169 18.60 19.34 -4.93
C ALA A 169 17.33 18.74 -5.54
N TYR A 170 17.07 17.46 -5.27
CA TYR A 170 15.84 16.78 -5.68
C TYR A 170 14.59 17.50 -5.13
N MET A 171 14.51 17.71 -3.82
CA MET A 171 13.34 18.31 -3.15
C MET A 171 13.04 19.71 -3.69
N ASN A 172 14.07 20.54 -3.90
CA ASN A 172 13.92 21.87 -4.51
C ASN A 172 13.36 21.81 -5.94
N HIS A 173 13.75 20.79 -6.71
CA HIS A 173 13.25 20.59 -8.07
C HIS A 173 11.78 20.13 -8.07
N VAL A 174 11.46 19.09 -7.30
CA VAL A 174 10.11 18.48 -7.30
C VAL A 174 9.06 19.31 -6.59
N ALA A 175 9.44 20.34 -5.81
CA ALA A 175 8.52 21.36 -5.30
C ALA A 175 7.73 22.06 -6.41
N GLN A 176 8.24 22.06 -7.65
CA GLN A 176 7.57 22.64 -8.81
C GLN A 176 6.41 21.78 -9.33
N PHE A 177 6.31 20.50 -8.93
CA PHE A 177 5.31 19.59 -9.46
C PHE A 177 3.88 20.09 -9.26
N VAL A 178 3.54 20.51 -8.04
CA VAL A 178 2.18 20.99 -7.72
C VAL A 178 1.83 22.34 -8.37
N LEU A 179 2.83 23.05 -8.88
CA LEU A 179 2.69 24.31 -9.61
C LEU A 179 2.68 24.10 -11.14
N ASN A 180 3.02 22.90 -11.62
CA ASN A 180 3.13 22.59 -13.05
C ASN A 180 1.84 21.88 -13.56
N ASP A 181 1.00 22.61 -14.28
CA ASP A 181 -0.27 22.07 -14.78
C ASP A 181 -0.09 20.91 -15.75
N SER A 182 0.96 20.90 -16.57
CA SER A 182 1.24 19.81 -17.50
C SER A 182 1.61 18.51 -16.76
N ALA A 183 2.48 18.61 -15.75
CA ALA A 183 2.84 17.46 -14.92
C ALA A 183 1.63 16.88 -14.16
N LYS A 184 0.79 17.76 -13.59
CA LYS A 184 -0.47 17.35 -12.93
C LYS A 184 -1.44 16.66 -13.88
N VAL A 185 -1.55 17.11 -15.13
CA VAL A 185 -2.39 16.45 -16.16
C VAL A 185 -1.86 15.06 -16.48
N LEU A 186 -0.53 14.88 -16.61
CA LEU A 186 0.06 13.57 -16.86
C LEU A 186 -0.24 12.60 -15.70
N ALA A 187 -0.08 13.04 -14.44
CA ALA A 187 -0.43 12.26 -13.27
C ALA A 187 -1.94 11.88 -13.24
N ALA A 188 -2.82 12.84 -13.55
CA ALA A 188 -4.26 12.58 -13.65
C ALA A 188 -4.59 11.56 -14.77
N ASN A 189 -3.86 11.56 -15.88
CA ASN A 189 -4.05 10.58 -16.94
C ASN A 189 -3.63 9.18 -16.49
N HIS A 190 -2.55 9.05 -15.71
CA HIS A 190 -2.17 7.79 -15.11
C HIS A 190 -3.27 7.25 -14.18
N ILE A 191 -3.83 8.11 -13.31
CA ILE A 191 -4.98 7.75 -12.45
C ILE A 191 -6.13 7.21 -13.30
N ARG A 192 -6.54 7.90 -14.38
CA ARG A 192 -7.64 7.46 -15.25
C ARG A 192 -7.37 6.09 -15.87
N ASN A 193 -6.14 5.85 -16.32
CA ASN A 193 -5.77 4.59 -16.95
C ASN A 193 -5.81 3.42 -15.96
N ILE A 194 -5.32 3.61 -14.74
CA ILE A 194 -5.25 2.52 -13.76
C ILE A 194 -6.60 2.29 -13.09
N VAL A 195 -7.28 3.34 -12.59
CA VAL A 195 -8.58 3.18 -11.92
C VAL A 195 -9.64 2.67 -12.88
N GLY A 196 -9.60 3.10 -14.15
CA GLY A 196 -10.51 2.63 -15.22
C GLY A 196 -10.17 1.27 -15.81
N ARG A 197 -9.19 0.54 -15.26
CA ARG A 197 -8.71 -0.73 -15.82
C ARG A 197 -9.72 -1.86 -15.63
N THR A 198 -9.77 -2.79 -16.59
CA THR A 198 -10.42 -4.09 -16.47
C THR A 198 -9.35 -5.16 -16.26
N ASN A 199 -9.49 -5.97 -15.22
CA ASN A 199 -8.58 -7.06 -14.91
C ASN A 199 -8.71 -8.18 -15.94
N ARG A 200 -7.60 -8.62 -16.53
CA ARG A 200 -7.55 -9.65 -17.58
C ARG A 200 -7.92 -11.05 -17.08
N TYR A 201 -7.70 -11.34 -15.80
CA TYR A 201 -7.93 -12.68 -15.21
C TYR A 201 -9.34 -12.85 -14.65
N THR A 202 -9.91 -11.80 -14.10
CA THR A 202 -11.30 -11.82 -13.59
C THR A 202 -12.32 -11.32 -14.60
N ASN A 203 -11.86 -10.62 -15.64
CA ASN A 203 -12.68 -9.93 -16.63
C ASN A 203 -13.66 -8.91 -16.02
N GLN A 204 -13.28 -8.31 -14.88
CA GLN A 204 -14.07 -7.30 -14.16
C GLN A 204 -13.32 -5.97 -14.08
N PRO A 205 -14.03 -4.84 -14.12
CA PRO A 205 -13.43 -3.54 -13.83
C PRO A 205 -12.78 -3.54 -12.44
N TYR A 206 -11.68 -2.83 -12.28
CA TYR A 206 -11.06 -2.66 -10.95
C TYR A 206 -12.01 -2.03 -9.94
N SER A 207 -12.88 -1.12 -10.38
CA SER A 207 -13.93 -0.54 -9.55
C SER A 207 -14.95 -1.54 -9.00
N GLU A 208 -14.94 -2.79 -9.46
CA GLU A 208 -15.77 -3.88 -8.97
C GLU A 208 -15.00 -4.97 -8.22
N SER A 209 -13.68 -4.83 -8.04
CA SER A 209 -12.88 -5.84 -7.36
C SER A 209 -12.98 -5.70 -5.83
N PRO A 210 -13.54 -6.68 -5.11
CA PRO A 210 -13.61 -6.61 -3.65
C PRO A 210 -12.22 -6.74 -2.97
N ALA A 211 -11.18 -7.05 -3.73
CA ALA A 211 -9.81 -7.07 -3.24
C ALA A 211 -9.21 -5.66 -3.09
N ILE A 212 -9.73 -4.66 -3.78
CA ILE A 212 -9.29 -3.28 -3.55
C ILE A 212 -9.97 -2.73 -2.30
N MET A 213 -9.19 -2.30 -1.33
CA MET A 213 -9.69 -1.54 -0.19
C MET A 213 -9.71 -0.04 -0.53
N SER A 214 -8.61 0.45 -1.08
CA SER A 214 -8.43 1.89 -1.24
C SER A 214 -7.48 2.22 -2.39
N TRP A 215 -7.75 3.36 -3.01
CA TRP A 215 -6.84 4.07 -3.90
C TRP A 215 -6.10 5.17 -3.13
N GLN A 216 -4.81 5.35 -3.42
CA GLN A 216 -4.01 6.45 -2.91
C GLN A 216 -3.38 7.23 -4.05
N ILE A 217 -3.30 8.54 -3.87
CA ILE A 217 -2.78 9.44 -4.91
C ILE A 217 -1.31 9.15 -5.17
N ALA A 218 -0.51 9.02 -4.10
CA ALA A 218 0.93 8.81 -4.20
C ALA A 218 1.48 8.20 -2.91
N ASN A 219 2.71 7.70 -2.98
CA ASN A 219 3.55 7.50 -1.81
C ASN A 219 4.08 8.85 -1.35
N GLU A 220 3.84 9.16 -0.08
CA GLU A 220 4.36 10.34 0.63
C GLU A 220 4.24 11.68 -0.12
N PRO A 221 3.04 12.02 -0.64
CA PRO A 221 2.85 13.27 -1.35
C PRO A 221 3.20 14.46 -0.46
N ARG A 222 3.99 15.40 -1.00
CA ARG A 222 4.48 16.60 -0.30
C ARG A 222 4.42 17.85 -1.17
N ALA A 223 4.41 19.03 -0.52
CA ALA A 223 4.63 20.30 -1.16
C ALA A 223 6.14 20.54 -1.46
N PHE A 224 7.04 19.97 -0.66
CA PHE A 224 8.48 20.23 -0.66
C PHE A 224 8.85 21.71 -0.52
N ALA A 225 7.94 22.50 0.03
CA ALA A 225 8.11 23.95 0.20
C ALA A 225 7.37 24.45 1.44
N SER A 226 7.93 25.47 2.09
CA SER A 226 7.34 26.04 3.30
C SER A 226 6.40 27.23 3.03
N ASP A 227 6.42 27.80 1.80
CA ASP A 227 5.58 28.93 1.44
C ASP A 227 4.11 28.55 1.24
N SER A 228 3.22 29.52 1.48
CA SER A 228 1.78 29.31 1.45
C SER A 228 1.22 29.06 0.04
N ILE A 229 1.89 29.55 -1.01
CA ILE A 229 1.43 29.39 -2.41
C ILE A 229 1.57 27.91 -2.78
N THR A 230 2.75 27.35 -2.57
CA THR A 230 3.03 25.93 -2.89
C THR A 230 2.22 24.99 -1.99
N LYS A 231 2.08 25.28 -0.69
CA LYS A 231 1.22 24.50 0.21
C LYS A 231 -0.25 24.52 -0.19
N ASN A 232 -0.77 25.66 -0.64
CA ASN A 232 -2.14 25.73 -1.13
C ASN A 232 -2.31 24.96 -2.45
N ALA A 233 -1.39 25.12 -3.40
CA ALA A 233 -1.40 24.35 -4.64
C ALA A 233 -1.34 22.85 -4.39
N PHE A 234 -0.57 22.41 -3.39
CA PHE A 234 -0.51 21.02 -2.95
C PHE A 234 -1.86 20.52 -2.43
N ALA A 235 -2.50 21.26 -1.53
CA ALA A 235 -3.82 20.86 -1.02
C ALA A 235 -4.89 20.84 -2.13
N ASP A 236 -4.87 21.80 -3.04
CA ASP A 236 -5.81 21.86 -4.17
C ASP A 236 -5.57 20.70 -5.14
N TRP A 237 -4.30 20.33 -5.38
CA TRP A 237 -3.97 19.17 -6.18
C TRP A 237 -4.47 17.88 -5.53
N ILE A 238 -4.23 17.66 -4.24
CA ILE A 238 -4.75 16.50 -3.49
C ILE A 238 -6.28 16.43 -3.62
N SER A 239 -7.00 17.53 -3.35
CA SER A 239 -8.47 17.58 -3.45
C SER A 239 -8.95 17.24 -4.87
N SER A 240 -8.27 17.77 -5.89
CA SER A 240 -8.62 17.51 -7.30
C SER A 240 -8.41 16.03 -7.69
N GLN A 241 -7.32 15.41 -7.23
CA GLN A 241 -7.02 14.02 -7.57
C GLN A 241 -7.91 13.03 -6.81
N THR A 242 -8.22 13.29 -5.54
CA THR A 242 -9.18 12.46 -4.77
C THR A 242 -10.59 12.55 -5.37
N ALA A 243 -11.03 13.74 -5.78
CA ALA A 243 -12.29 13.93 -6.50
C ALA A 243 -12.30 13.18 -7.86
N LEU A 244 -11.19 13.21 -8.60
CA LEU A 244 -11.05 12.46 -9.84
C LEU A 244 -11.23 10.95 -9.58
N ILE A 245 -10.52 10.39 -8.61
CA ILE A 245 -10.64 8.96 -8.29
C ILE A 245 -12.09 8.62 -7.92
N LYS A 246 -12.72 9.40 -7.03
CA LYS A 246 -14.14 9.21 -6.63
C LYS A 246 -15.10 9.29 -7.81
N SER A 247 -14.80 10.10 -8.84
CA SER A 247 -15.62 10.18 -10.07
C SER A 247 -15.48 8.95 -10.97
N LEU A 248 -14.37 8.22 -10.88
CA LEU A 248 -14.08 7.00 -11.65
C LEU A 248 -14.52 5.74 -10.92
N ASP A 249 -14.44 5.76 -9.60
CA ASP A 249 -14.71 4.62 -8.72
C ASP A 249 -15.43 5.08 -7.44
N GLY A 250 -16.73 4.81 -7.39
CA GLY A 250 -17.56 5.13 -6.23
C GLY A 250 -17.61 4.04 -5.16
N ASN A 251 -17.03 2.88 -5.39
CA ASN A 251 -17.11 1.72 -4.48
C ASN A 251 -15.97 1.69 -3.46
N HIS A 252 -14.76 2.10 -3.88
CA HIS A 252 -13.58 1.97 -3.04
C HIS A 252 -13.26 3.26 -2.28
N LEU A 253 -12.54 3.07 -1.18
CA LEU A 253 -12.04 4.17 -0.38
C LEU A 253 -10.94 4.92 -1.13
N VAL A 254 -10.76 6.19 -0.76
CA VAL A 254 -9.68 7.03 -1.28
C VAL A 254 -8.95 7.68 -0.11
N SER A 255 -7.63 7.67 -0.17
CA SER A 255 -6.78 8.39 0.76
C SER A 255 -5.57 8.98 0.05
N THR A 256 -4.67 9.61 0.81
CA THR A 256 -3.62 10.46 0.23
C THR A 256 -2.30 9.75 0.02
N GLY A 257 -1.89 8.85 0.93
CA GLY A 257 -0.54 8.28 1.03
C GLY A 257 0.44 9.12 1.88
N SER A 258 -0.06 10.08 2.68
CA SER A 258 0.73 11.08 3.41
C SER A 258 1.47 10.52 4.63
N GLU A 259 2.66 11.04 4.91
CA GLU A 259 3.38 10.78 6.16
C GLU A 259 2.73 11.42 7.41
N GLY A 260 1.63 12.14 7.25
CA GLY A 260 1.06 12.92 8.34
C GLY A 260 1.62 14.36 8.36
N LYS A 261 1.83 14.91 9.57
CA LYS A 261 2.39 16.26 9.74
C LYS A 261 3.73 16.45 9.02
N HIS A 262 4.60 15.44 9.00
CA HIS A 262 5.89 15.51 8.30
C HIS A 262 5.69 15.70 6.79
N GLY A 263 4.76 14.97 6.18
CA GLY A 263 4.39 15.11 4.76
C GLY A 263 3.73 16.47 4.42
N CYS A 264 3.43 17.27 5.41
CA CYS A 264 2.90 18.63 5.28
C CYS A 264 3.92 19.69 5.74
N GLU A 265 5.20 19.43 5.63
CA GLU A 265 6.28 20.35 6.02
C GLU A 265 6.17 20.84 7.48
N GLY A 266 5.74 19.97 8.39
CA GLY A 266 5.52 20.30 9.80
C GLY A 266 4.21 21.06 10.09
N ASP A 267 3.40 21.32 9.08
CA ASP A 267 2.15 22.09 9.17
C ASP A 267 0.97 21.14 9.42
N PHE A 268 0.55 21.03 10.68
CA PHE A 268 -0.53 20.16 11.07
C PHE A 268 -1.90 20.66 10.57
N GLU A 269 -2.10 21.96 10.45
CA GLU A 269 -3.36 22.54 9.94
C GLU A 269 -3.55 22.20 8.45
N LEU A 270 -2.46 22.18 7.68
CA LEU A 270 -2.48 21.72 6.30
C LEU A 270 -2.88 20.24 6.20
N TRP A 271 -2.29 19.39 7.05
CA TRP A 271 -2.66 17.99 7.12
C TRP A 271 -4.14 17.79 7.49
N GLU A 272 -4.64 18.51 8.49
CA GLU A 272 -6.05 18.47 8.89
C GLU A 272 -6.97 18.90 7.75
N ARG A 273 -6.65 20.01 7.07
CA ARG A 273 -7.44 20.51 5.92
C ARG A 273 -7.56 19.45 4.83
N ILE A 274 -6.45 18.82 4.47
CA ILE A 274 -6.41 17.78 3.45
C ILE A 274 -7.25 16.56 3.86
N HIS A 275 -7.08 16.06 5.07
CA HIS A 275 -7.74 14.82 5.50
C HIS A 275 -9.19 15.01 5.96
N LYS A 276 -9.63 16.26 6.14
CA LYS A 276 -11.06 16.60 6.34
C LYS A 276 -11.84 16.75 5.03
N ASP A 277 -11.17 16.79 3.87
CA ASP A 277 -11.84 16.80 2.56
C ASP A 277 -12.80 15.59 2.45
N SER A 278 -13.99 15.81 1.90
CA SER A 278 -15.04 14.77 1.78
C SER A 278 -14.64 13.62 0.84
N ASN A 279 -13.71 13.85 -0.07
CA ASN A 279 -13.20 12.84 -0.99
C ASN A 279 -12.08 11.97 -0.38
N VAL A 280 -11.58 12.30 0.80
CA VAL A 280 -10.61 11.52 1.57
C VAL A 280 -11.36 10.73 2.64
N ASP A 281 -11.40 9.41 2.56
CA ASP A 281 -12.22 8.59 3.44
C ASP A 281 -11.60 8.32 4.80
N TYR A 282 -10.27 8.32 4.92
CA TYR A 282 -9.56 8.06 6.17
C TYR A 282 -8.25 8.84 6.26
N GLY A 283 -7.83 9.08 7.51
CA GLY A 283 -6.55 9.72 7.78
C GLY A 283 -5.42 8.71 7.79
N ILE A 284 -4.25 9.16 7.38
CA ILE A 284 -3.04 8.35 7.35
C ILE A 284 -1.84 9.09 7.90
N LEU A 285 -0.87 8.32 8.37
CA LEU A 285 0.44 8.77 8.77
C LEU A 285 1.47 7.64 8.58
N HIS A 286 2.72 8.03 8.43
CA HIS A 286 3.89 7.15 8.49
C HIS A 286 4.71 7.45 9.74
N LEU A 287 5.61 6.54 10.10
CA LEU A 287 6.41 6.68 11.31
C LEU A 287 7.80 6.08 11.12
N TRP A 288 8.80 6.93 11.10
CA TRP A 288 10.17 6.57 10.78
C TRP A 288 11.16 6.97 11.89
N PRO A 289 11.24 6.20 13.02
CA PRO A 289 12.07 6.59 14.16
C PRO A 289 13.55 6.77 13.82
N TYR A 290 14.09 5.96 12.91
CA TYR A 290 15.46 6.07 12.46
C TYR A 290 15.67 7.28 11.55
N ASN A 291 14.89 7.41 10.49
CA ASN A 291 14.99 8.49 9.52
C ASN A 291 14.75 9.87 10.14
N TRP A 292 13.89 9.94 11.18
CA TRP A 292 13.62 11.17 11.92
C TRP A 292 14.56 11.39 13.10
N SER A 293 15.64 10.62 13.18
CA SER A 293 16.67 10.74 14.23
C SER A 293 16.14 10.62 15.67
N TRP A 294 15.08 9.84 15.87
CA TRP A 294 14.60 9.51 17.22
C TRP A 294 15.46 8.44 17.85
N ILE A 295 16.05 7.60 17.04
CA ILE A 295 17.02 6.55 17.35
C ILE A 295 18.18 6.65 16.36
N ASN A 296 19.27 5.96 16.64
CA ASN A 296 20.42 5.78 15.74
C ASN A 296 20.98 4.37 15.86
N GLU A 297 21.91 4.02 14.97
CA GLU A 297 22.55 2.71 14.85
C GLU A 297 23.12 2.16 16.17
N ASN A 298 23.57 3.03 17.08
CA ASN A 298 24.22 2.63 18.32
C ASN A 298 23.25 2.41 19.50
N ASN A 299 21.96 2.72 19.35
CA ASN A 299 21.01 2.70 20.45
C ASN A 299 19.63 2.12 20.11
N LEU A 300 19.55 1.26 19.09
CA LEU A 300 18.28 0.72 18.58
C LEU A 300 17.45 0.01 19.66
N VAL A 301 18.08 -0.79 20.52
CA VAL A 301 17.38 -1.49 21.60
C VAL A 301 17.17 -0.58 22.82
N ASP A 302 18.19 0.15 23.24
CA ASP A 302 18.15 0.93 24.48
C ASP A 302 17.16 2.11 24.40
N ASN A 303 16.97 2.70 23.22
CA ASN A 303 16.10 3.86 23.03
C ASN A 303 14.70 3.54 22.47
N VAL A 304 14.31 2.28 22.41
CA VAL A 304 13.00 1.89 21.90
C VAL A 304 11.84 2.53 22.70
N ASP A 305 11.98 2.66 24.01
CA ASP A 305 10.94 3.30 24.82
C ASP A 305 10.84 4.81 24.58
N SER A 306 11.97 5.48 24.33
CA SER A 306 11.98 6.88 23.88
C SER A 306 11.29 7.04 22.53
N ALA A 307 11.54 6.12 21.58
CA ALA A 307 10.87 6.11 20.28
C ALA A 307 9.34 5.93 20.43
N LYS A 308 8.89 5.04 21.33
CA LYS A 308 7.46 4.86 21.62
C LYS A 308 6.78 6.12 22.16
N VAL A 309 7.47 6.87 23.05
CA VAL A 309 6.95 8.13 23.59
C VAL A 309 6.78 9.15 22.46
N LYS A 310 7.81 9.37 21.65
CA LYS A 310 7.75 10.28 20.48
C LYS A 310 6.70 9.86 19.46
N ALA A 311 6.57 8.53 19.22
CA ALA A 311 5.52 7.99 18.37
C ALA A 311 4.12 8.36 18.89
N LYS A 312 3.86 8.20 20.20
CA LYS A 312 2.58 8.57 20.80
C LYS A 312 2.28 10.06 20.66
N GLU A 313 3.27 10.91 20.92
CA GLU A 313 3.16 12.37 20.77
C GLU A 313 2.83 12.77 19.32
N TYR A 314 3.39 12.05 18.33
CA TYR A 314 3.11 12.26 16.93
C TYR A 314 1.72 11.77 16.52
N ILE A 315 1.33 10.57 16.93
CA ILE A 315 0.08 9.92 16.50
C ILE A 315 -1.18 10.59 17.09
N LEU A 316 -1.14 10.98 18.37
CA LEU A 316 -2.35 11.43 19.07
C LEU A 316 -3.03 12.67 18.46
N PRO A 317 -2.32 13.72 18.00
CA PRO A 317 -2.96 14.84 17.32
C PRO A 317 -3.73 14.39 16.05
N HIS A 318 -3.15 13.51 15.24
CA HIS A 318 -3.78 12.96 14.04
C HIS A 318 -5.04 12.16 14.39
N TYR A 319 -4.96 11.30 15.40
CA TYR A 319 -6.12 10.55 15.90
C TYR A 319 -7.27 11.45 16.37
N TYR A 320 -6.98 12.44 17.19
CA TYR A 320 -8.03 13.34 17.67
C TYR A 320 -8.67 14.16 16.57
N SER A 321 -7.88 14.55 15.56
CA SER A 321 -8.40 15.24 14.39
C SER A 321 -9.36 14.35 13.59
N MET A 322 -8.96 13.12 13.27
CA MET A 322 -9.80 12.19 12.50
C MET A 322 -11.04 11.76 13.26
N ARG A 323 -10.92 11.50 14.57
CA ARG A 323 -12.05 11.16 15.42
C ARG A 323 -13.13 12.25 15.40
N LYS A 324 -12.77 13.54 15.36
CA LYS A 324 -13.73 14.66 15.33
C LYS A 324 -14.61 14.63 14.08
N VAL A 325 -14.10 14.11 12.98
CA VAL A 325 -14.80 14.05 11.68
C VAL A 325 -15.32 12.64 11.36
N GLY A 326 -15.21 11.69 12.31
CA GLY A 326 -15.72 10.33 12.14
C GLY A 326 -14.95 9.48 11.12
N LYS A 327 -13.67 9.79 10.88
CA LYS A 327 -12.80 9.04 9.96
C LYS A 327 -11.83 8.15 10.72
N PRO A 328 -11.54 6.93 10.21
CA PRO A 328 -10.50 6.07 10.74
C PRO A 328 -9.10 6.69 10.56
N LEU A 329 -8.13 6.23 11.35
CA LEU A 329 -6.72 6.56 11.20
C LEU A 329 -5.91 5.28 10.98
N VAL A 330 -5.02 5.27 9.98
CA VAL A 330 -4.14 4.16 9.62
C VAL A 330 -2.68 4.62 9.66
N MET A 331 -1.81 3.76 10.18
CA MET A 331 -0.36 3.91 10.05
C MET A 331 0.11 3.04 8.88
N GLU A 332 0.31 3.65 7.71
CA GLU A 332 0.56 2.90 6.47
C GLU A 332 2.01 2.58 6.20
N GLU A 333 2.91 3.24 6.91
CA GLU A 333 4.32 2.87 6.95
C GLU A 333 4.87 3.08 8.34
N PHE A 334 5.63 2.12 8.77
CA PHE A 334 6.55 2.22 9.89
C PHE A 334 7.60 1.13 9.76
N GLY A 335 8.81 1.45 10.14
CA GLY A 335 9.93 0.53 10.14
C GLY A 335 10.80 0.69 11.38
N TYR A 336 11.61 -0.31 11.65
CA TYR A 336 12.59 -0.28 12.70
C TYR A 336 13.79 -1.16 12.30
N PRO A 337 15.02 -0.61 12.26
CA PRO A 337 16.21 -1.38 11.86
C PRO A 337 16.46 -2.57 12.77
N ARG A 338 17.26 -3.54 12.28
CA ARG A 338 17.73 -4.68 13.07
C ARG A 338 18.74 -4.25 14.11
N ASP A 339 18.80 -4.98 15.20
CA ASP A 339 19.76 -4.71 16.30
C ASP A 339 21.20 -4.69 15.76
N GLY A 340 21.99 -3.74 16.25
CA GLY A 340 23.36 -3.54 15.79
C GLY A 340 23.49 -3.04 14.36
N PHE A 341 22.41 -2.56 13.73
CA PHE A 341 22.37 -2.07 12.35
C PHE A 341 22.91 -3.08 11.34
N VAL A 342 22.49 -4.34 11.50
CA VAL A 342 22.87 -5.47 10.65
C VAL A 342 21.74 -5.77 9.68
N PHE A 343 22.05 -6.05 8.41
CA PHE A 343 21.02 -6.21 7.36
C PHE A 343 20.72 -7.68 7.02
N THR A 344 21.48 -8.62 7.56
CA THR A 344 21.35 -10.06 7.26
C THR A 344 19.99 -10.61 7.75
N PRO A 345 19.21 -11.28 6.90
CA PRO A 345 17.98 -11.97 7.32
C PRO A 345 18.22 -12.91 8.50
N GLY A 346 17.26 -12.97 9.45
CA GLY A 346 17.36 -13.82 10.65
C GLY A 346 18.28 -13.29 11.75
N SER A 347 18.98 -12.15 11.55
CA SER A 347 19.72 -11.48 12.64
C SER A 347 18.78 -10.89 13.68
N SER A 348 19.31 -10.53 14.87
CA SER A 348 18.51 -10.04 16.01
C SER A 348 17.62 -8.84 15.65
N THR A 349 16.39 -8.86 16.18
CA THR A 349 15.35 -7.83 15.96
C THR A 349 14.65 -7.41 17.25
N VAL A 350 15.32 -7.46 18.41
CA VAL A 350 14.70 -7.16 19.72
C VAL A 350 14.09 -5.76 19.75
N GLY A 351 14.80 -4.75 19.25
CA GLY A 351 14.30 -3.37 19.18
C GLY A 351 13.06 -3.26 18.29
N ARG A 352 13.13 -3.88 17.10
CA ARG A 352 12.00 -3.97 16.15
C ARG A 352 10.80 -4.64 16.79
N ASP A 353 10.97 -5.78 17.40
CA ASP A 353 9.89 -6.57 18.00
C ASP A 353 9.16 -5.78 19.10
N LEU A 354 9.90 -5.10 19.96
CA LEU A 354 9.36 -4.22 21.01
C LEU A 354 8.60 -3.02 20.43
N PHE A 355 9.08 -2.44 19.32
CA PHE A 355 8.42 -1.32 18.67
C PHE A 355 7.15 -1.77 17.91
N TYR A 356 7.21 -2.92 17.22
CA TYR A 356 6.06 -3.51 16.53
C TYR A 356 4.94 -3.89 17.50
N GLN A 357 5.28 -4.52 18.64
CA GLN A 357 4.32 -4.79 19.72
C GLN A 357 3.60 -3.52 20.18
N TYR A 358 4.34 -2.41 20.32
CA TYR A 358 3.75 -1.13 20.68
C TYR A 358 2.77 -0.64 19.60
N VAL A 359 3.18 -0.60 18.33
CA VAL A 359 2.30 -0.16 17.23
C VAL A 359 1.03 -1.02 17.17
N PHE A 360 1.15 -2.33 17.27
CA PHE A 360 -0.01 -3.23 17.25
C PHE A 360 -0.92 -3.04 18.47
N SER A 361 -0.38 -2.64 19.61
CA SER A 361 -1.19 -2.32 20.78
C SER A 361 -2.09 -1.10 20.58
N LEU A 362 -1.72 -0.17 19.69
CA LEU A 362 -2.55 0.98 19.32
C LEU A 362 -3.80 0.56 18.53
N ILE A 363 -3.77 -0.60 17.87
CA ILE A 363 -4.92 -1.19 17.18
C ILE A 363 -5.73 -2.05 18.14
N ASN A 364 -5.08 -3.02 18.80
CA ASN A 364 -5.74 -4.07 19.56
C ASN A 364 -6.32 -3.57 20.90
N LYS A 365 -5.53 -2.77 21.62
CA LYS A 365 -5.85 -2.35 23.00
C LYS A 365 -6.37 -0.92 23.07
N GLU A 366 -5.61 0.03 22.53
CA GLU A 366 -5.95 1.46 22.63
C GLU A 366 -7.01 1.90 21.60
N LYS A 367 -7.17 1.17 20.50
CA LYS A 367 -8.12 1.44 19.40
C LYS A 367 -7.95 2.85 18.81
N ILE A 368 -6.71 3.33 18.80
CA ILE A 368 -6.31 4.61 18.20
C ILE A 368 -6.19 4.47 16.69
N LEU A 369 -5.60 3.35 16.23
CA LEU A 369 -5.47 3.01 14.83
C LEU A 369 -6.52 1.96 14.44
N GLN A 370 -6.99 2.02 13.21
CA GLN A 370 -7.88 0.98 12.64
C GLN A 370 -7.10 -0.04 11.80
N GLY A 371 -5.87 0.24 11.47
CA GLY A 371 -4.96 -0.67 10.79
C GLY A 371 -3.55 -0.11 10.71
N CYS A 372 -2.64 -0.96 10.28
CA CYS A 372 -1.28 -0.55 9.92
C CYS A 372 -0.70 -1.44 8.82
N ASN A 373 0.28 -0.90 8.06
CA ASN A 373 1.12 -1.65 7.13
C ASN A 373 2.57 -1.40 7.50
N PHE A 374 3.29 -2.41 7.97
CA PHE A 374 4.70 -2.25 8.24
C PHE A 374 5.52 -2.16 6.93
N TRP A 375 6.63 -1.46 6.98
CA TRP A 375 7.60 -1.39 5.90
C TRP A 375 8.76 -2.33 6.21
N GLY A 376 9.01 -3.38 5.40
CA GLY A 376 8.19 -3.84 4.29
C GLY A 376 8.35 -5.36 4.24
N TRP A 377 7.65 -6.02 3.33
CA TRP A 377 7.72 -7.47 3.23
C TRP A 377 8.95 -7.93 2.46
N GLY A 378 9.89 -8.57 3.14
CA GLY A 378 11.04 -9.25 2.55
C GLY A 378 10.72 -10.71 2.20
N GLY A 379 9.90 -11.34 3.05
CA GLY A 379 9.40 -12.70 2.83
C GLY A 379 10.49 -13.72 2.54
N LEU A 380 10.39 -14.38 1.41
CA LEU A 380 11.29 -15.42 0.93
C LEU A 380 12.49 -14.87 0.14
N ALA A 381 12.60 -13.56 -0.03
CA ALA A 381 13.70 -12.93 -0.75
C ALA A 381 15.06 -13.28 -0.15
N LYS A 382 16.03 -13.39 -1.02
CA LYS A 382 17.45 -13.61 -0.65
C LYS A 382 18.27 -12.46 -1.24
N PRO A 383 18.43 -11.35 -0.49
CA PRO A 383 19.22 -10.23 -0.97
C PRO A 383 20.65 -10.70 -1.24
N ALA A 384 21.13 -10.46 -2.47
CA ALA A 384 22.48 -10.86 -2.87
C ALA A 384 23.52 -9.79 -2.51
N HIS A 385 23.10 -8.52 -2.48
CA HIS A 385 23.95 -7.37 -2.19
C HIS A 385 23.31 -6.50 -1.09
N GLU A 386 24.11 -5.69 -0.42
CA GLU A 386 23.63 -4.71 0.57
C GLU A 386 22.84 -3.59 -0.10
N ASN A 387 23.31 -3.10 -1.24
CA ASN A 387 22.56 -2.20 -2.10
C ASN A 387 21.99 -3.03 -3.25
N TRP A 388 20.70 -2.84 -3.54
CA TRP A 388 20.05 -3.59 -4.60
C TRP A 388 20.75 -3.39 -5.94
N GLU A 389 21.07 -4.48 -6.61
CA GLU A 389 21.55 -4.49 -7.98
C GLU A 389 20.48 -5.02 -8.93
N PRO A 390 20.50 -4.59 -10.21
CA PRO A 390 19.50 -5.01 -11.16
C PRO A 390 19.34 -6.53 -11.23
N TRP A 391 18.14 -7.00 -10.88
CA TRP A 391 17.67 -8.39 -10.88
C TRP A 391 18.01 -9.19 -9.63
N ASP A 392 18.51 -8.57 -8.61
CA ASP A 392 18.43 -9.14 -7.27
C ASP A 392 16.97 -9.37 -6.89
N ASP A 393 16.73 -10.26 -5.92
CA ASP A 393 15.38 -10.42 -5.37
C ASP A 393 14.86 -9.08 -4.83
N TYR A 394 13.60 -8.76 -5.13
CA TYR A 394 12.95 -7.63 -4.47
C TYR A 394 12.68 -7.97 -3.01
N THR A 395 12.98 -7.00 -2.16
CA THR A 395 12.69 -7.02 -0.73
C THR A 395 11.70 -5.91 -0.36
N GLY A 396 11.38 -5.75 0.91
CA GLY A 396 10.60 -4.62 1.38
C GLY A 396 11.33 -3.28 1.23
N ASP A 397 12.67 -3.31 1.23
CA ASP A 397 13.52 -2.13 1.04
C ASP A 397 13.71 -1.90 -0.47
N PRO A 398 13.28 -0.75 -1.04
CA PRO A 398 13.49 -0.46 -2.46
C PRO A 398 14.94 -0.12 -2.77
N ALA A 399 15.25 0.12 -4.05
CA ALA A 399 16.62 0.17 -4.57
C ALA A 399 17.53 1.25 -3.94
N GLN A 400 16.97 2.31 -3.35
CA GLN A 400 17.74 3.37 -2.68
C GLN A 400 18.09 3.03 -1.22
N GLU A 401 17.55 1.97 -0.65
CA GLU A 401 17.78 1.53 0.73
C GLU A 401 18.67 0.32 0.80
N GLN A 402 19.39 0.14 1.93
CA GLN A 402 20.14 -1.09 2.18
C GLN A 402 19.16 -2.27 2.32
N GLN A 403 19.43 -3.33 1.61
CA GLN A 403 18.55 -4.49 1.53
C GLN A 403 18.58 -5.29 2.85
N GLY A 404 17.49 -5.27 3.58
CA GLY A 404 17.36 -5.83 4.94
C GLY A 404 17.29 -4.78 6.05
N LEU A 405 17.35 -3.48 5.73
CA LEU A 405 17.25 -2.40 6.72
C LEU A 405 15.92 -2.49 7.49
N ASN A 406 14.81 -2.53 6.79
CA ASN A 406 13.46 -2.59 7.37
C ASN A 406 12.71 -3.89 7.02
N SER A 407 13.10 -4.60 5.99
CA SER A 407 12.44 -5.82 5.52
C SER A 407 12.24 -6.86 6.62
N VAL A 408 11.04 -7.44 6.64
CA VAL A 408 10.69 -8.61 7.45
C VAL A 408 10.78 -9.86 6.57
N PHE A 409 11.76 -10.71 6.84
CA PHE A 409 11.98 -11.94 6.09
C PHE A 409 11.34 -13.16 6.77
N ALA A 410 11.18 -14.24 6.03
CA ALA A 410 10.70 -15.52 6.56
C ALA A 410 11.58 -16.07 7.71
N ASP A 411 12.86 -15.71 7.73
CA ASP A 411 13.82 -16.10 8.77
C ASP A 411 13.70 -15.24 10.04
N ASP A 412 12.96 -14.13 10.03
CA ASP A 412 12.74 -13.25 11.19
C ASP A 412 11.65 -13.80 12.11
N THR A 413 11.87 -15.00 12.62
CA THR A 413 10.86 -15.76 13.36
C THR A 413 10.32 -15.04 14.59
N SER A 414 11.13 -14.22 15.30
CA SER A 414 10.67 -13.43 16.43
C SER A 414 9.69 -12.34 16.03
N THR A 415 10.02 -11.55 14.99
CA THR A 415 9.12 -10.50 14.43
C THR A 415 7.84 -11.12 13.88
N LEU A 416 7.94 -12.23 13.14
CA LEU A 416 6.78 -12.94 12.60
C LEU A 416 5.86 -13.48 13.69
N ASN A 417 6.40 -13.94 14.82
CA ASN A 417 5.61 -14.34 15.98
C ASN A 417 4.87 -13.15 16.61
N VAL A 418 5.53 -11.99 16.73
CA VAL A 418 4.89 -10.75 17.19
C VAL A 418 3.71 -10.37 16.30
N ILE A 419 3.88 -10.44 14.98
CA ILE A 419 2.82 -10.18 14.00
C ILE A 419 1.68 -11.19 14.17
N LEU A 420 1.99 -12.50 14.23
CA LEU A 420 0.98 -13.56 14.37
C LEU A 420 0.13 -13.42 15.63
N GLU A 421 0.75 -13.11 16.76
CA GLU A 421 -0.01 -12.91 18.02
C GLU A 421 -0.93 -11.70 17.91
N ALA A 422 -0.44 -10.60 17.33
CA ALA A 422 -1.24 -9.39 17.16
C ALA A 422 -2.42 -9.58 16.17
N THR A 423 -2.22 -10.28 15.06
CA THR A 423 -3.29 -10.59 14.09
C THR A 423 -4.35 -11.52 14.68
N LYS A 424 -3.95 -12.48 15.52
CA LYS A 424 -4.90 -13.31 16.27
C LYS A 424 -5.75 -12.51 17.27
N GLU A 425 -5.16 -11.49 17.93
CA GLU A 425 -5.89 -10.61 18.84
C GLU A 425 -6.96 -9.79 18.10
N ILE A 426 -6.62 -9.23 16.92
CA ILE A 426 -7.57 -8.47 16.08
C ILE A 426 -8.79 -9.30 15.70
N LYS A 427 -8.59 -10.56 15.34
CA LYS A 427 -9.68 -11.47 14.90
C LYS A 427 -10.60 -11.93 16.01
N LYS A 428 -10.27 -11.67 17.30
CA LYS A 428 -11.10 -11.98 18.46
C LYS A 428 -12.03 -10.83 18.87
N ILE A 429 -11.84 -9.66 18.32
CA ILE A 429 -12.58 -8.43 18.61
C ILE A 429 -13.69 -8.21 17.61
#